data_0c3ae45eb3a56c14c5f8576abc5fc34b
#
_entry.id   0c3ae45eb3a56c14c5f8576abc5fc34b
#
_cell.length_a   1.000
_cell.length_b   1.000
_cell.length_c   1.000
_cell.angle_alpha   90.00
_cell.angle_beta   90.00
_cell.angle_gamma   90.00
#
_symmetry.space_group_name_H-M   'P 1'
#
loop_
_entity.id
_entity.type
_entity.pdbx_description
1 polymer ?
#
loop_
_entity_poly.entity_id
_entity_poly.type
_entity_poly.pdbx_seq_one_letter_code
_entity_poly.pdbx_strand_id
1 'polypeptide(L)'
;ENVNKLLQNTMLGIIINPKSGKRAFRMQRLYLWKLLKARRQPFIYRVTKYANHAIELARELVEEKGCTQILVLGGDGTLSEVINGIMRAEITPEQRAKIQFGLMPRGTGNDFARHWGLNKDFKRSLDIFFQGHSKPIDVGCVTYWRNNIEHHRYFINSLGFGIEPMV
;
A
#
# COMPACT_ATOMS: atom_id res chain seq x y z
N GLU A 1 -20.35 15.56 5.62
CA GLU A 1 -20.36 16.02 4.19
C GLU A 1 -19.00 16.55 3.72
N ASN A 2 -18.20 17.21 4.58
CA ASN A 2 -16.94 17.86 4.17
C ASN A 2 -15.78 16.87 3.91
N VAL A 3 -15.69 15.73 4.58
CA VAL A 3 -14.58 14.76 4.45
C VAL A 3 -14.62 14.07 3.08
N ASN A 4 -15.80 13.70 2.60
CA ASN A 4 -15.98 13.09 1.29
C ASN A 4 -15.63 14.03 0.12
N LYS A 5 -15.79 15.34 0.31
CA LYS A 5 -15.48 16.34 -0.73
C LYS A 5 -13.98 16.63 -0.82
N LEU A 6 -13.25 16.56 0.29
CA LEU A 6 -11.77 16.67 0.33
C LEU A 6 -11.08 15.46 -0.29
N LEU A 7 -11.62 14.26 -0.11
CA LEU A 7 -11.08 13.03 -0.69
C LEU A 7 -11.22 12.98 -2.22
N GLN A 8 -12.23 13.64 -2.79
CA GLN A 8 -12.48 13.64 -4.23
C GLN A 8 -11.48 14.46 -5.06
N ASN A 9 -10.70 15.34 -4.44
CA ASN A 9 -9.73 16.20 -5.16
C ASN A 9 -8.27 15.76 -5.00
N THR A 10 -7.97 14.73 -4.20
CA THR A 10 -6.61 14.23 -4.03
C THR A 10 -6.29 13.15 -5.05
N MET A 11 -5.08 13.20 -5.61
CA MET A 11 -4.59 12.18 -6.54
C MET A 11 -4.41 10.86 -5.80
N LEU A 12 -5.13 9.82 -6.21
CA LEU A 12 -5.00 8.46 -5.67
C LEU A 12 -3.87 7.72 -6.40
N GLY A 13 -2.84 7.29 -5.68
CA GLY A 13 -1.83 6.37 -6.19
C GLY A 13 -2.29 4.92 -6.02
N ILE A 14 -2.14 4.11 -7.06
CA ILE A 14 -2.51 2.68 -7.02
C ILE A 14 -1.30 1.84 -7.39
N ILE A 15 -0.89 0.94 -6.51
CA ILE A 15 0.20 -0.02 -6.77
C ILE A 15 -0.39 -1.41 -6.90
N ILE A 16 -0.08 -2.07 -8.00
CA ILE A 16 -0.65 -3.36 -8.37
C ILE A 16 0.46 -4.40 -8.50
N ASN A 17 0.38 -5.48 -7.73
CA ASN A 17 1.20 -6.67 -7.95
C ASN A 17 0.42 -7.70 -8.77
N PRO A 18 0.74 -7.90 -10.06
CA PRO A 18 0.01 -8.82 -10.93
C PRO A 18 0.22 -10.29 -10.57
N LYS A 19 1.29 -10.61 -9.83
CA LYS A 19 1.60 -11.97 -9.39
C LYS A 19 0.76 -12.40 -8.18
N SER A 20 0.18 -11.46 -7.43
CA SER A 20 -0.69 -11.74 -6.30
C SER A 20 -2.10 -12.10 -6.79
N GLY A 21 -2.59 -13.31 -6.48
CA GLY A 21 -3.99 -13.71 -6.73
C GLY A 21 -4.39 -13.78 -8.22
N LYS A 22 -3.77 -14.62 -9.00
CA LYS A 22 -3.84 -14.69 -10.47
C LYS A 22 -5.24 -14.73 -11.12
N ARG A 23 -6.23 -15.41 -10.53
CA ARG A 23 -7.52 -15.68 -11.20
C ARG A 23 -8.51 -14.51 -11.28
N ALA A 24 -8.52 -13.62 -10.31
CA ALA A 24 -9.53 -12.55 -10.24
C ALA A 24 -9.02 -11.16 -10.69
N PHE A 25 -7.75 -11.04 -11.06
CA PHE A 25 -7.08 -9.75 -11.29
C PHE A 25 -7.77 -8.87 -12.34
N ARG A 26 -8.11 -9.45 -13.50
CA ARG A 26 -8.70 -8.70 -14.62
C ARG A 26 -10.07 -8.12 -14.24
N MET A 27 -10.91 -8.92 -13.61
CA MET A 27 -12.26 -8.51 -13.22
C MET A 27 -12.23 -7.47 -12.10
N GLN A 28 -11.38 -7.67 -11.10
CA GLN A 28 -11.20 -6.72 -9.99
C GLN A 28 -10.68 -5.37 -10.48
N ARG A 29 -9.73 -5.36 -11.41
CA ARG A 29 -9.23 -4.14 -12.04
C ARG A 29 -10.30 -3.40 -12.83
N LEU A 30 -11.07 -4.12 -13.63
CA LEU A 30 -12.19 -3.52 -14.40
C LEU A 30 -13.23 -2.91 -13.46
N TYR A 31 -13.57 -3.60 -12.39
CA TYR A 31 -14.49 -3.09 -11.38
C TYR A 31 -13.95 -1.82 -10.71
N LEU A 32 -12.68 -1.84 -10.29
CA LEU A 32 -12.02 -0.68 -9.70
C LEU A 32 -12.04 0.53 -10.65
N TRP A 33 -11.70 0.33 -11.94
CA TRP A 33 -11.72 1.41 -12.92
C TRP A 33 -13.11 2.00 -13.12
N LYS A 34 -14.14 1.17 -13.19
CA LYS A 34 -15.54 1.64 -13.27
C LYS A 34 -15.92 2.46 -12.05
N LEU A 35 -15.54 2.00 -10.86
CA LEU A 35 -15.83 2.69 -9.61
C LEU A 35 -15.12 4.05 -9.52
N LEU A 36 -13.84 4.11 -9.85
CA LEU A 36 -13.06 5.34 -9.86
C LEU A 36 -13.64 6.36 -10.85
N LYS A 37 -14.01 5.91 -12.05
CA LYS A 37 -14.65 6.74 -13.05
C LYS A 37 -16.01 7.28 -12.57
N ALA A 38 -16.83 6.42 -11.98
CA ALA A 38 -18.15 6.82 -11.45
C ALA A 38 -18.02 7.85 -10.30
N ARG A 39 -16.97 7.72 -9.48
CA ARG A 39 -16.65 8.66 -8.39
C ARG A 39 -15.92 9.92 -8.86
N ARG A 40 -15.55 10.01 -10.13
CA ARG A 40 -14.69 11.08 -10.69
C ARG A 40 -13.38 11.25 -9.89
N GLN A 41 -12.86 10.14 -9.35
CA GLN A 41 -11.63 10.12 -8.56
C GLN A 41 -10.42 10.19 -9.49
N PRO A 42 -9.58 11.22 -9.42
CA PRO A 42 -8.32 11.25 -10.17
C PRO A 42 -7.35 10.21 -9.59
N PHE A 43 -6.69 9.45 -10.45
CA PHE A 43 -5.76 8.41 -10.00
C PHE A 43 -4.61 8.18 -10.97
N ILE A 44 -3.50 7.71 -10.43
CA ILE A 44 -2.35 7.17 -11.16
C ILE A 44 -2.14 5.74 -10.71
N TYR A 45 -1.89 4.82 -11.64
CA TYR A 45 -1.58 3.44 -11.27
C TYR A 45 -0.19 3.02 -11.75
N ARG A 46 0.42 2.10 -11.00
CA ARG A 46 1.69 1.47 -11.31
C ARG A 46 1.58 -0.05 -11.10
N VAL A 47 2.31 -0.79 -11.92
CA VAL A 47 2.33 -2.27 -11.88
C VAL A 47 3.73 -2.72 -11.55
N THR A 48 3.89 -3.55 -10.53
CA THR A 48 5.20 -4.12 -10.16
C THR A 48 5.69 -5.10 -11.22
N LYS A 49 6.98 -5.10 -11.50
CA LYS A 49 7.62 -5.96 -12.50
C LYS A 49 8.56 -6.99 -11.87
N TYR A 50 9.20 -6.63 -10.76
CA TYR A 50 10.20 -7.43 -10.05
C TYR A 50 10.07 -7.23 -8.53
N ALA A 51 10.81 -8.02 -7.76
CA ALA A 51 10.86 -7.89 -6.30
C ALA A 51 11.44 -6.53 -5.88
N ASN A 52 10.90 -5.94 -4.83
CA ASN A 52 11.20 -4.60 -4.32
C ASN A 52 10.82 -3.43 -5.25
N HIS A 53 10.21 -3.68 -6.41
CA HIS A 53 9.78 -2.60 -7.31
C HIS A 53 8.71 -1.70 -6.68
N ALA A 54 7.86 -2.21 -5.80
CA ALA A 54 6.86 -1.40 -5.13
C ALA A 54 7.47 -0.33 -4.19
N ILE A 55 8.73 -0.50 -3.75
CA ILE A 55 9.47 0.54 -3.00
C ILE A 55 9.67 1.77 -3.89
N GLU A 56 10.19 1.57 -5.09
CA GLU A 56 10.46 2.63 -6.06
C GLU A 56 9.17 3.32 -6.50
N LEU A 57 8.14 2.53 -6.80
CA LEU A 57 6.84 3.03 -7.23
C LEU A 57 6.13 3.84 -6.14
N ALA A 58 6.22 3.43 -4.88
CA ALA A 58 5.64 4.17 -3.78
C ALA A 58 6.36 5.51 -3.57
N ARG A 59 7.70 5.53 -3.67
CA ARG A 59 8.48 6.77 -3.63
C ARG A 59 8.04 7.72 -4.75
N GLU A 60 8.03 7.25 -6.00
CA GLU A 60 7.57 8.05 -7.15
C GLU A 60 6.19 8.67 -6.89
N LEU A 61 5.23 7.87 -6.43
CA LEU A 61 3.86 8.34 -6.22
C LEU A 61 3.77 9.43 -5.15
N VAL A 62 4.55 9.35 -4.06
CA VAL A 62 4.48 10.34 -2.98
C VAL A 62 5.39 11.55 -3.23
N GLU A 63 6.60 11.34 -3.76
CA GLU A 63 7.59 12.40 -3.99
C GLU A 63 7.25 13.24 -5.22
N GLU A 64 7.00 12.57 -6.36
CA GLU A 64 6.86 13.25 -7.64
C GLU A 64 5.41 13.55 -8.01
N LYS A 65 4.50 12.66 -7.65
CA LYS A 65 3.08 12.78 -8.01
C LYS A 65 2.22 13.38 -6.89
N GLY A 66 2.81 13.59 -5.71
CA GLY A 66 2.13 14.20 -4.56
C GLY A 66 0.92 13.40 -4.06
N CYS A 67 0.91 12.07 -4.28
CA CYS A 67 -0.18 11.23 -3.81
C CYS A 67 -0.17 11.14 -2.28
N THR A 68 -1.25 11.52 -1.64
CA THR A 68 -1.46 11.35 -0.20
C THR A 68 -2.31 10.13 0.15
N GLN A 69 -2.86 9.48 -0.86
CA GLN A 69 -3.60 8.22 -0.71
C GLN A 69 -2.99 7.16 -1.62
N ILE A 70 -2.65 6.01 -1.05
CA ILE A 70 -2.04 4.88 -1.78
C ILE A 70 -2.91 3.64 -1.60
N LEU A 71 -3.44 3.11 -2.69
CA LEU A 71 -4.18 1.84 -2.71
C LEU A 71 -3.27 0.71 -3.20
N VAL A 72 -3.10 -0.31 -2.37
CA VAL A 72 -2.22 -1.46 -2.66
C VAL A 72 -3.07 -2.66 -3.05
N LEU A 73 -2.91 -3.16 -4.26
CA LEU A 73 -3.49 -4.43 -4.74
C LEU A 73 -2.39 -5.50 -4.67
N GLY A 74 -2.30 -6.20 -3.55
CA GLY A 74 -1.21 -7.16 -3.30
C GLY A 74 -1.40 -7.94 -2.00
N GLY A 75 -0.35 -8.65 -1.60
CA GLY A 75 -0.25 -9.30 -0.29
C GLY A 75 0.65 -8.52 0.66
N ASP A 76 0.95 -9.13 1.82
CA ASP A 76 1.77 -8.52 2.88
C ASP A 76 3.17 -8.09 2.39
N GLY A 77 3.79 -8.87 1.49
CA GLY A 77 5.08 -8.51 0.89
C GLY A 77 5.01 -7.23 0.06
N THR A 78 3.98 -7.08 -0.78
CA THR A 78 3.78 -5.85 -1.57
C THR A 78 3.50 -4.65 -0.66
N LEU A 79 2.68 -4.85 0.37
CA LEU A 79 2.41 -3.81 1.36
C LEU A 79 3.69 -3.40 2.10
N SER A 80 4.51 -4.36 2.53
CA SER A 80 5.81 -4.09 3.17
C SER A 80 6.73 -3.26 2.26
N GLU A 81 6.79 -3.59 0.97
CA GLU A 81 7.56 -2.81 0.00
C GLU A 81 7.03 -1.36 -0.11
N VAL A 82 5.71 -1.18 -0.20
CA VAL A 82 5.07 0.15 -0.28
C VAL A 82 5.39 0.98 0.96
N ILE A 83 5.27 0.40 2.17
CA ILE A 83 5.62 1.08 3.42
C ILE A 83 7.10 1.50 3.42
N ASN A 84 8.01 0.60 2.99
CA ASN A 84 9.42 0.95 2.87
C ASN A 84 9.66 2.10 1.86
N GLY A 85 8.90 2.15 0.77
CA GLY A 85 8.95 3.26 -0.17
C GLY A 85 8.50 4.59 0.45
N ILE A 86 7.36 4.61 1.13
CA ILE A 86 6.81 5.79 1.82
C ILE A 86 7.78 6.28 2.90
N MET A 87 8.35 5.37 3.69
CA MET A 87 9.26 5.74 4.79
C MET A 87 10.61 6.25 4.30
N ARG A 88 11.06 5.83 3.12
CA ARG A 88 12.31 6.28 2.48
C ARG A 88 12.12 7.47 1.54
N ALA A 89 10.88 7.92 1.36
CA ALA A 89 10.58 9.05 0.49
C ALA A 89 11.19 10.35 1.03
N GLU A 90 11.71 11.18 0.14
CA GLU A 90 12.30 12.50 0.44
C GLU A 90 11.19 13.56 0.60
N ILE A 91 10.37 13.37 1.63
CA ILE A 91 9.26 14.24 1.99
C ILE A 91 9.36 14.63 3.47
N THR A 92 8.71 15.72 3.87
CA THR A 92 8.74 16.16 5.26
C THR A 92 7.97 15.20 6.18
N PRO A 93 8.27 15.17 7.49
CA PRO A 93 7.50 14.38 8.45
C PRO A 93 6.01 14.70 8.42
N GLU A 94 5.64 15.97 8.24
CA GLU A 94 4.25 16.42 8.17
C GLU A 94 3.55 15.93 6.89
N GLN A 95 4.27 15.88 5.77
CA GLN A 95 3.77 15.29 4.53
C GLN A 95 3.57 13.78 4.69
N ARG A 96 4.56 13.09 5.29
CA ARG A 96 4.49 11.64 5.54
C ARG A 96 3.33 11.27 6.45
N ALA A 97 3.08 12.04 7.51
CA ALA A 97 1.98 11.82 8.43
C ALA A 97 0.58 11.94 7.79
N LYS A 98 0.48 12.62 6.65
CA LYS A 98 -0.78 12.76 5.89
C LYS A 98 -1.02 11.61 4.91
N ILE A 99 -0.04 10.74 4.68
CA ILE A 99 -0.19 9.63 3.73
C ILE A 99 -1.09 8.57 4.35
N GLN A 100 -2.15 8.24 3.65
CA GLN A 100 -3.06 7.15 3.97
C GLN A 100 -2.87 6.01 2.98
N PHE A 101 -2.88 4.78 3.45
CA PHE A 101 -2.86 3.64 2.55
C PHE A 101 -4.01 2.67 2.83
N GLY A 102 -4.43 1.97 1.80
CA GLY A 102 -5.41 0.89 1.88
C GLY A 102 -4.87 -0.37 1.21
N LEU A 103 -5.22 -1.54 1.75
CA LEU A 103 -4.84 -2.83 1.19
C LEU A 103 -6.07 -3.54 0.61
N MET A 104 -5.97 -3.93 -0.66
CA MET A 104 -6.83 -4.92 -1.29
C MET A 104 -6.12 -6.27 -1.21
N PRO A 105 -6.45 -7.12 -0.22
CA PRO A 105 -5.67 -8.30 0.09
C PRO A 105 -5.78 -9.36 -1.01
N ARG A 106 -4.65 -9.76 -1.56
CA ARG A 106 -4.55 -10.72 -2.67
C ARG A 106 -3.49 -11.80 -2.45
N GLY A 107 -2.79 -11.73 -1.34
CA GLY A 107 -1.78 -12.72 -0.95
C GLY A 107 -2.38 -14.01 -0.39
N THR A 108 -1.51 -14.95 -0.05
CA THR A 108 -1.88 -16.21 0.60
C THR A 108 -2.12 -16.02 2.09
N GLY A 109 -1.21 -15.34 2.79
CA GLY A 109 -1.29 -15.06 4.22
C GLY A 109 -2.31 -13.97 4.52
N ASN A 110 -2.06 -12.78 4.04
CA ASN A 110 -2.84 -11.56 4.31
C ASN A 110 -2.97 -11.29 5.81
N ASP A 111 -1.87 -11.39 6.56
CA ASP A 111 -1.86 -11.24 8.02
C ASP A 111 -2.27 -9.84 8.45
N PHE A 112 -1.74 -8.83 7.78
CA PHE A 112 -2.16 -7.44 8.00
C PHE A 112 -3.66 -7.28 7.76
N ALA A 113 -4.17 -7.79 6.64
CA ALA A 113 -5.59 -7.68 6.31
C ALA A 113 -6.50 -8.38 7.34
N ARG A 114 -6.10 -9.55 7.83
CA ARG A 114 -6.84 -10.29 8.88
C ARG A 114 -6.87 -9.51 10.19
N HIS A 115 -5.75 -8.95 10.61
CA HIS A 115 -5.67 -8.15 11.84
C HIS A 115 -6.61 -6.95 11.80
N TRP A 116 -6.73 -6.30 10.65
CA TRP A 116 -7.59 -5.12 10.47
C TRP A 116 -9.01 -5.46 9.99
N GLY A 117 -9.42 -6.73 10.02
CA GLY A 117 -10.75 -7.16 9.60
C GLY A 117 -11.05 -6.97 8.11
N LEU A 118 -10.02 -6.75 7.28
CA LEU A 118 -10.14 -6.74 5.84
C LEU A 118 -10.22 -8.19 5.35
N ASN A 119 -11.29 -8.53 4.67
CA ASN A 119 -11.46 -9.85 4.10
C ASN A 119 -11.09 -9.86 2.60
N LYS A 120 -11.17 -11.06 1.98
CA LYS A 120 -10.92 -11.20 0.54
C LYS A 120 -12.06 -10.66 -0.34
N ASP A 121 -13.11 -10.12 0.24
CA ASP A 121 -14.16 -9.45 -0.51
C ASP A 121 -13.64 -8.10 -1.01
N PHE A 122 -13.33 -8.08 -2.30
CA PHE A 122 -12.74 -6.93 -2.97
C PHE A 122 -13.65 -5.70 -2.94
N LYS A 123 -14.96 -5.91 -3.13
CA LYS A 123 -15.95 -4.81 -3.12
C LYS A 123 -16.04 -4.17 -1.76
N ARG A 124 -16.18 -5.00 -0.72
CA ARG A 124 -16.25 -4.53 0.67
C ARG A 124 -14.99 -3.79 1.09
N SER A 125 -13.81 -4.30 0.72
CA SER A 125 -12.53 -3.62 1.02
C SER A 125 -12.42 -2.27 0.33
N LEU A 126 -12.90 -2.15 -0.91
CA LEU A 126 -12.98 -0.86 -1.61
C LEU A 126 -13.98 0.10 -0.95
N ASP A 127 -15.14 -0.39 -0.52
CA ASP A 127 -16.13 0.44 0.17
C ASP A 127 -15.56 0.99 1.48
N ILE A 128 -14.87 0.18 2.27
CA ILE A 128 -14.16 0.63 3.48
C ILE A 128 -13.12 1.70 3.14
N PHE A 129 -12.30 1.48 2.12
CA PHE A 129 -11.30 2.46 1.70
C PHE A 129 -11.93 3.80 1.33
N PHE A 130 -13.00 3.79 0.54
CA PHE A 130 -13.66 5.01 0.08
C PHE A 130 -14.58 5.65 1.12
N GLN A 131 -14.85 5.01 2.25
CA GLN A 131 -15.46 5.66 3.42
C GLN A 131 -14.50 6.64 4.10
N GLY A 132 -13.20 6.53 3.84
CA GLY A 132 -12.18 7.46 4.32
C GLY A 132 -11.86 7.34 5.82
N HIS A 133 -12.32 6.29 6.48
CA HIS A 133 -11.94 6.02 7.86
C HIS A 133 -10.51 5.51 7.91
N SER A 134 -9.61 6.24 8.54
CA SER A 134 -8.22 5.85 8.74
C SER A 134 -7.86 5.83 10.22
N LYS A 135 -6.89 4.99 10.56
CA LYS A 135 -6.28 4.92 11.89
C LYS A 135 -4.76 5.05 11.74
N PRO A 136 -4.11 5.78 12.63
CA PRO A 136 -2.64 5.79 12.66
C PRO A 136 -2.14 4.38 13.00
N ILE A 137 -1.03 4.01 12.42
CA ILE A 137 -0.32 2.78 12.73
C ILE A 137 1.14 3.10 13.03
N ASP A 138 1.71 2.37 13.97
CA ASP A 138 3.13 2.44 14.23
C ASP A 138 3.91 1.70 13.17
N VAL A 139 5.06 2.26 12.79
CA VAL A 139 5.99 1.64 11.86
C VAL A 139 7.29 1.39 12.59
N GLY A 140 7.64 0.11 12.74
CA GLY A 140 8.94 -0.28 13.29
C GLY A 140 10.06 -0.09 12.27
N CYS A 141 11.28 0.19 12.76
CA CYS A 141 12.47 0.27 11.96
C CYS A 141 13.56 -0.63 12.54
N VAL A 142 14.15 -1.47 11.71
CA VAL A 142 15.36 -2.22 12.06
C VAL A 142 16.54 -1.69 11.28
N THR A 143 17.64 -1.44 11.99
CA THR A 143 18.93 -1.10 11.40
C THR A 143 19.84 -2.32 11.44
N TYR A 144 20.46 -2.64 10.32
CA TYR A 144 21.40 -3.76 10.20
C TYR A 144 22.53 -3.44 9.23
N TRP A 145 23.63 -4.12 9.39
CA TRP A 145 24.81 -3.95 8.53
C TRP A 145 24.97 -5.14 7.60
N ARG A 146 25.20 -4.84 6.34
CA ARG A 146 25.55 -5.84 5.32
C ARG A 146 26.72 -5.31 4.52
N ASN A 147 27.81 -6.06 4.45
CA ASN A 147 29.05 -5.63 3.78
C ASN A 147 29.58 -4.27 4.28
N ASN A 148 29.52 -4.04 5.59
CA ASN A 148 29.89 -2.77 6.27
C ASN A 148 29.06 -1.54 5.83
N ILE A 149 27.91 -1.75 5.18
CA ILE A 149 26.96 -0.71 4.83
C ILE A 149 25.76 -0.82 5.73
N GLU A 150 25.37 0.31 6.32
CA GLU A 150 24.17 0.41 7.13
C GLU A 150 22.92 0.38 6.28
N HIS A 151 21.96 -0.42 6.68
CA HIS A 151 20.65 -0.55 6.05
C HIS A 151 19.55 -0.37 7.06
N HIS A 152 18.43 0.21 6.60
CA HIS A 152 17.18 0.33 7.36
C HIS A 152 16.07 -0.46 6.68
N ARG A 153 15.28 -1.17 7.47
CA ARG A 153 14.07 -1.84 7.00
C ARG A 153 12.89 -1.47 7.89
N TYR A 154 11.83 -1.02 7.27
CA TYR A 154 10.58 -0.67 7.95
C TYR A 154 9.60 -1.83 7.90
N PHE A 155 8.85 -2.02 8.99
CA PHE A 155 7.87 -3.10 9.10
C PHE A 155 6.63 -2.63 9.89
N ILE A 156 5.47 -3.24 9.60
CA ILE A 156 4.18 -2.96 10.23
C ILE A 156 3.49 -4.23 10.77
N ASN A 157 4.03 -5.40 10.49
CA ASN A 157 3.48 -6.69 10.94
C ASN A 157 4.43 -7.35 11.95
N SER A 158 5.43 -8.08 11.44
CA SER A 158 6.35 -8.87 12.22
C SER A 158 7.78 -8.75 11.70
N LEU A 159 8.72 -8.95 12.60
CA LEU A 159 10.12 -9.07 12.30
C LEU A 159 10.64 -10.34 12.97
N GLY A 160 11.09 -11.31 12.17
CA GLY A 160 11.61 -12.58 12.64
C GLY A 160 13.12 -12.58 12.78
N PHE A 161 13.62 -13.27 13.81
CA PHE A 161 15.03 -13.51 14.07
C PHE A 161 15.30 -15.01 14.24
N GLY A 162 16.48 -15.46 13.87
CA GLY A 162 16.89 -16.85 14.07
C GLY A 162 16.23 -17.83 13.11
N ILE A 163 15.50 -18.82 13.61
CA ILE A 163 14.92 -19.91 12.80
C ILE A 163 13.78 -19.44 11.87
N GLU A 164 12.98 -18.49 12.32
CA GLU A 164 11.82 -18.00 11.56
C GLU A 164 12.17 -17.54 10.13
N PRO A 165 13.29 -16.86 9.86
CA PRO A 165 13.67 -16.49 8.51
C PRO A 165 14.09 -17.65 7.60
N MET A 166 14.22 -18.85 8.13
CA MET A 166 14.67 -20.05 7.39
C MET A 166 13.53 -20.97 6.96
N VAL A 167 12.28 -20.63 7.26
CA VAL A 167 11.08 -21.41 6.94
C VAL A 167 10.42 -20.97 5.65
#